data_5257f5a3b8fa0feea8f64d498c2571a0
#
_entry.id   5257f5a3b8fa0feea8f64d498c2571a0
#
_cell.length_a   1.000
_cell.length_b   1.000
_cell.length_c   1.000
_cell.angle_alpha   90.00
_cell.angle_beta   90.00
_cell.angle_gamma   90.00
#
_symmetry.space_group_name_H-M   'P 1'
#
loop_
_entity.id
_entity.type
_entity.pdbx_description
1 polymer ?
#
loop_
_entity_poly.entity_id
_entity_poly.type
_entity_poly.pdbx_seq_one_letter_code
_entity_poly.pdbx_strand_id
1 'polypeptide(L)'
;MDEFKLRELKDLRDTIIKRHIILMILSFIISIAVTISFFILKKQTNPFLFFLSIFLCHIPVYIFIFVRTENSNFRYQYIAGFSLILILCCSLSLIIFTQTKYYQILCYFITLTIYHYTEFFSEVLFHFQDLQKDAFLIYENKRWVISTLASFAESILGVYFFYQYKNIKILFILGLIMTIIGQYFRIAALFTGKSNFTHKIQLKKRKNHVLVKYGIYSICRHPSYFGFFIWSVGIEIMCVNPICTIAFAYILFKFFKARTEMEEEYLIRFFGMEYIKYRREVGILMPFIDLSKEKEKNNLIKYLKNHEDEKVNQEIIDFLNENYKDEEDSSEDKEKEE
;
A
#
# COMPACT_ATOMS: atom_id res chain seq x y z
N MET A 1 -16.04 3.03 26.35
CA MET A 1 -14.74 2.49 26.79
C MET A 1 -14.30 3.39 27.95
N ASP A 2 -13.91 2.81 29.07
CA ASP A 2 -13.55 3.50 30.30
C ASP A 2 -12.31 4.40 30.05
N GLU A 3 -12.29 5.59 30.64
CA GLU A 3 -11.22 6.59 30.44
C GLU A 3 -9.85 6.05 30.87
N PHE A 4 -9.84 5.18 31.89
CA PHE A 4 -8.65 4.46 32.34
C PHE A 4 -8.08 3.55 31.22
N LYS A 5 -8.92 2.77 30.59
CA LYS A 5 -8.53 1.86 29.50
C LYS A 5 -8.03 2.61 28.27
N LEU A 6 -8.59 3.80 28.02
CA LEU A 6 -8.14 4.68 26.95
C LEU A 6 -6.70 5.20 27.18
N ARG A 7 -6.39 5.59 28.43
CA ARG A 7 -5.03 6.02 28.82
C ARG A 7 -4.03 4.88 28.68
N GLU A 8 -4.36 3.70 29.20
CA GLU A 8 -3.50 2.52 29.13
C GLU A 8 -3.15 2.16 27.68
N LEU A 9 -4.13 2.19 26.77
CA LEU A 9 -3.92 1.94 25.34
C LEU A 9 -3.04 3.01 24.68
N LYS A 10 -3.19 4.27 25.08
CA LYS A 10 -2.37 5.37 24.58
C LYS A 10 -0.91 5.21 25.03
N ASP A 11 -0.70 4.90 26.30
CA ASP A 11 0.66 4.70 26.87
C ASP A 11 1.35 3.49 26.23
N LEU A 12 0.61 2.41 25.99
CA LEU A 12 1.13 1.23 25.29
C LEU A 12 1.50 1.55 23.85
N ARG A 13 0.66 2.28 23.10
CA ARG A 13 0.94 2.76 21.76
C ARG A 13 2.22 3.59 21.70
N ASP A 14 2.34 4.57 22.59
CA ASP A 14 3.49 5.48 22.65
C ASP A 14 4.78 4.72 23.04
N THR A 15 4.65 3.69 23.87
CA THR A 15 5.76 2.79 24.23
C THR A 15 6.22 1.98 23.02
N ILE A 16 5.30 1.44 22.21
CA ILE A 16 5.64 0.70 21.00
C ILE A 16 6.36 1.60 20.01
N ILE A 17 5.85 2.79 19.75
CA ILE A 17 6.47 3.76 18.84
C ILE A 17 7.89 4.09 19.33
N LYS A 18 8.07 4.42 20.61
CA LYS A 18 9.39 4.72 21.19
C LYS A 18 10.38 3.55 21.02
N ARG A 19 9.95 2.32 21.29
CA ARG A 19 10.80 1.13 21.09
C ARG A 19 11.21 0.94 19.64
N HIS A 20 10.29 1.11 18.67
CA HIS A 20 10.63 1.05 17.25
C HIS A 20 11.66 2.13 16.88
N ILE A 21 11.47 3.37 17.31
CA ILE A 21 12.43 4.46 17.05
C ILE A 21 13.82 4.12 17.63
N ILE A 22 13.90 3.61 18.85
CA ILE A 22 15.18 3.21 19.46
C ILE A 22 15.85 2.11 18.64
N LEU A 23 15.11 1.08 18.21
CA LEU A 23 15.64 -0.01 17.38
C LEU A 23 16.11 0.48 16.02
N MET A 24 15.39 1.45 15.41
CA MET A 24 15.82 2.11 14.17
C MET A 24 17.16 2.83 14.35
N ILE A 25 17.31 3.63 15.40
CA ILE A 25 18.55 4.35 15.72
C ILE A 25 19.70 3.38 15.95
N LEU A 26 19.49 2.34 16.75
CA LEU A 26 20.51 1.31 17.01
C LEU A 26 20.97 0.61 15.72
N SER A 27 20.02 0.18 14.88
CA SER A 27 20.35 -0.45 13.59
C SER A 27 21.13 0.49 12.68
N PHE A 28 20.75 1.77 12.62
CA PHE A 28 21.45 2.80 11.87
C PHE A 28 22.89 2.99 12.35
N ILE A 29 23.10 3.13 13.66
CA ILE A 29 24.44 3.31 14.27
C ILE A 29 25.32 2.09 13.94
N ILE A 30 24.81 0.88 14.16
CA ILE A 30 25.54 -0.36 13.90
C ILE A 30 25.93 -0.44 12.41
N SER A 31 24.98 -0.17 11.50
CA SER A 31 25.22 -0.25 10.07
C SER A 31 26.25 0.77 9.60
N ILE A 32 26.21 2.01 10.10
CA ILE A 32 27.21 3.03 9.81
C ILE A 32 28.59 2.62 10.35
N ALA A 33 28.67 2.16 11.59
CA ALA A 33 29.94 1.76 12.20
C ALA A 33 30.61 0.64 11.40
N VAL A 34 29.86 -0.38 11.00
CA VAL A 34 30.37 -1.47 10.14
C VAL A 34 30.80 -0.93 8.77
N THR A 35 30.00 -0.07 8.15
CA THR A 35 30.33 0.50 6.82
C THR A 35 31.60 1.32 6.86
N ILE A 36 31.77 2.19 7.87
CA ILE A 36 32.99 2.98 8.09
C ILE A 36 34.19 2.07 8.33
N SER A 37 34.04 1.02 9.12
CA SER A 37 35.12 0.04 9.40
C SER A 37 35.61 -0.63 8.12
N PHE A 38 34.70 -1.05 7.24
CA PHE A 38 35.04 -1.61 5.93
C PHE A 38 35.75 -0.60 5.03
N PHE A 39 35.32 0.66 5.04
CA PHE A 39 35.92 1.74 4.24
C PHE A 39 37.37 2.07 4.71
N ILE A 40 37.57 2.18 6.03
CA ILE A 40 38.89 2.50 6.63
C ILE A 40 39.91 1.36 6.36
N LEU A 41 39.46 0.11 6.46
CA LEU A 41 40.34 -1.05 6.26
C LEU A 41 40.78 -1.25 4.78
N LYS A 42 40.31 -0.39 3.85
CA LYS A 42 40.62 -0.44 2.40
C LYS A 42 40.60 -1.85 1.80
N LYS A 43 39.90 -2.79 2.42
CA LYS A 43 39.72 -4.12 1.86
C LYS A 43 38.80 -4.00 0.65
N GLN A 44 39.25 -4.50 -0.51
CA GLN A 44 38.32 -4.75 -1.63
C GLN A 44 37.17 -5.58 -1.09
N THR A 45 36.04 -4.89 -0.84
CA THR A 45 34.95 -5.48 -0.08
C THR A 45 34.22 -6.48 -0.95
N ASN A 46 34.45 -7.76 -0.69
CA ASN A 46 33.52 -8.76 -1.15
C ASN A 46 32.13 -8.41 -0.56
N PRO A 47 31.13 -8.08 -1.40
CA PRO A 47 29.79 -7.67 -0.92
C PRO A 47 29.20 -8.68 0.06
N PHE A 48 29.50 -9.96 -0.11
CA PHE A 48 29.07 -11.03 0.79
C PHE A 48 29.63 -10.85 2.21
N LEU A 49 30.93 -10.58 2.34
CA LEU A 49 31.56 -10.37 3.66
C LEU A 49 31.04 -9.09 4.33
N PHE A 50 30.74 -8.06 3.56
CA PHE A 50 30.12 -6.84 4.06
C PHE A 50 28.74 -7.12 4.65
N PHE A 51 27.84 -7.78 3.91
CA PHE A 51 26.53 -8.16 4.40
C PHE A 51 26.60 -9.10 5.59
N LEU A 52 27.48 -10.09 5.55
CA LEU A 52 27.66 -11.03 6.64
C LEU A 52 28.09 -10.31 7.93
N SER A 53 29.01 -9.37 7.87
CA SER A 53 29.46 -8.62 9.05
C SER A 53 28.35 -7.72 9.63
N ILE A 54 27.59 -7.04 8.79
CA ILE A 54 26.43 -6.28 9.25
C ILE A 54 25.42 -7.21 9.92
N PHE A 55 25.08 -8.33 9.28
CA PHE A 55 24.14 -9.30 9.85
C PHE A 55 24.61 -9.84 11.20
N LEU A 56 25.87 -10.25 11.31
CA LEU A 56 26.45 -10.75 12.57
C LEU A 56 26.40 -9.70 13.70
N CYS A 57 26.68 -8.43 13.39
CA CYS A 57 26.59 -7.34 14.36
C CYS A 57 25.16 -7.08 14.86
N HIS A 58 24.14 -7.50 14.10
CA HIS A 58 22.74 -7.31 14.49
C HIS A 58 22.16 -8.51 15.29
N ILE A 59 22.82 -9.67 15.30
CA ILE A 59 22.37 -10.87 16.04
C ILE A 59 22.08 -10.54 17.53
N PRO A 60 22.93 -9.82 18.27
CA PRO A 60 22.66 -9.52 19.67
C PRO A 60 21.34 -8.75 19.87
N VAL A 61 20.99 -7.87 18.93
CA VAL A 61 19.74 -7.09 18.99
C VAL A 61 18.53 -8.01 18.74
N TYR A 62 18.63 -8.96 17.81
CA TYR A 62 17.56 -9.97 17.61
C TYR A 62 17.35 -10.81 18.86
N ILE A 63 18.44 -11.27 19.50
CA ILE A 63 18.37 -12.02 20.76
C ILE A 63 17.71 -11.17 21.85
N PHE A 64 18.12 -9.91 21.98
CA PHE A 64 17.54 -8.99 22.95
C PHE A 64 16.03 -8.81 22.74
N ILE A 65 15.57 -8.58 21.48
CA ILE A 65 14.15 -8.47 21.14
C ILE A 65 13.42 -9.77 21.52
N PHE A 66 14.00 -10.92 21.19
CA PHE A 66 13.39 -12.21 21.45
C PHE A 66 13.20 -12.48 22.96
N VAL A 67 14.22 -12.20 23.75
CA VAL A 67 14.20 -12.45 25.20
C VAL A 67 13.34 -11.45 25.96
N ARG A 68 13.37 -10.16 25.55
CA ARG A 68 12.71 -9.07 26.30
C ARG A 68 11.27 -8.83 25.91
N THR A 69 10.79 -9.38 24.80
CA THR A 69 9.41 -9.18 24.35
C THR A 69 8.57 -10.41 24.62
N GLU A 70 7.79 -10.39 25.70
CA GLU A 70 6.92 -11.52 26.10
C GLU A 70 5.75 -11.70 25.12
N ASN A 71 5.11 -10.60 24.71
CA ASN A 71 3.99 -10.65 23.79
C ASN A 71 4.46 -11.04 22.37
N SER A 72 3.99 -12.18 21.88
CA SER A 72 4.39 -12.72 20.58
C SER A 72 4.05 -11.76 19.41
N ASN A 73 2.92 -11.04 19.47
CA ASN A 73 2.54 -10.12 18.41
C ASN A 73 3.53 -8.95 18.27
N PHE A 74 3.90 -8.34 19.39
CA PHE A 74 4.89 -7.25 19.40
C PHE A 74 6.30 -7.75 19.07
N ARG A 75 6.63 -8.97 19.47
CA ARG A 75 7.91 -9.61 19.11
C ARG A 75 8.08 -9.71 17.59
N TYR A 76 7.06 -10.20 16.88
CA TYR A 76 7.09 -10.26 15.41
C TYR A 76 7.20 -8.88 14.77
N GLN A 77 6.47 -7.88 15.29
CA GLN A 77 6.55 -6.51 14.78
C GLN A 77 7.95 -5.90 14.98
N TYR A 78 8.57 -6.08 16.15
CA TYR A 78 9.92 -5.57 16.39
C TYR A 78 10.96 -6.27 15.50
N ILE A 79 10.87 -7.59 15.32
CA ILE A 79 11.77 -8.32 14.43
C ILE A 79 11.59 -7.84 12.98
N ALA A 80 10.35 -7.72 12.49
CA ALA A 80 10.06 -7.27 11.14
C ALA A 80 10.58 -5.83 10.92
N GLY A 81 10.24 -4.91 11.81
CA GLY A 81 10.70 -3.52 11.72
C GLY A 81 12.22 -3.40 11.77
N PHE A 82 12.87 -4.09 12.70
CA PHE A 82 14.31 -4.07 12.80
C PHE A 82 14.99 -4.63 11.54
N SER A 83 14.46 -5.73 10.98
CA SER A 83 14.95 -6.32 9.73
C SER A 83 14.82 -5.36 8.54
N LEU A 84 13.69 -4.66 8.42
CA LEU A 84 13.48 -3.66 7.37
C LEU A 84 14.47 -2.50 7.47
N ILE A 85 14.74 -2.00 8.68
CA ILE A 85 15.74 -0.95 8.89
C ILE A 85 17.15 -1.44 8.56
N LEU A 86 17.47 -2.67 8.93
CA LEU A 86 18.75 -3.29 8.56
C LEU A 86 18.92 -3.31 7.03
N ILE A 87 17.90 -3.75 6.30
CA ILE A 87 17.88 -3.77 4.84
C ILE A 87 18.06 -2.35 4.27
N LEU A 88 17.34 -1.36 4.82
CA LEU A 88 17.46 0.04 4.44
C LEU A 88 18.90 0.56 4.62
N CYS A 89 19.45 0.37 5.81
CA CYS A 89 20.80 0.85 6.13
C CYS A 89 21.87 0.19 5.26
N CYS A 90 21.78 -1.12 5.02
CA CYS A 90 22.66 -1.85 4.11
C CYS A 90 22.57 -1.31 2.68
N SER A 91 21.35 -1.10 2.20
CA SER A 91 21.11 -0.59 0.84
C SER A 91 21.67 0.81 0.65
N LEU A 92 21.42 1.73 1.58
CA LEU A 92 21.95 3.09 1.57
C LEU A 92 23.49 3.08 1.63
N SER A 93 24.08 2.29 2.52
CA SER A 93 25.52 2.17 2.68
C SER A 93 26.19 1.68 1.40
N LEU A 94 25.62 0.66 0.74
CA LEU A 94 26.15 0.15 -0.52
C LEU A 94 26.05 1.17 -1.65
N ILE A 95 24.96 1.92 -1.74
CA ILE A 95 24.79 2.94 -2.77
C ILE A 95 25.80 4.07 -2.55
N ILE A 96 25.97 4.54 -1.31
CA ILE A 96 26.84 5.69 -1.00
C ILE A 96 28.33 5.34 -1.15
N PHE A 97 28.74 4.16 -0.65
CA PHE A 97 30.15 3.81 -0.53
C PHE A 97 30.69 2.90 -1.62
N THR A 98 29.82 2.37 -2.49
CA THR A 98 30.23 1.48 -3.59
C THR A 98 29.55 1.87 -4.91
N GLN A 99 30.31 1.81 -6.00
CA GLN A 99 29.73 1.94 -7.35
C GLN A 99 29.17 0.58 -7.79
N THR A 100 28.08 0.16 -7.15
CA THR A 100 27.51 -1.16 -7.41
C THR A 100 26.63 -1.19 -8.65
N LYS A 101 26.76 -2.25 -9.44
CA LYS A 101 25.85 -2.54 -10.55
C LYS A 101 24.43 -2.95 -10.10
N TYR A 102 24.22 -3.16 -8.79
CA TYR A 102 22.95 -3.59 -8.19
C TYR A 102 22.15 -2.41 -7.63
N TYR A 103 22.48 -1.16 -7.92
CA TYR A 103 21.87 0.03 -7.31
C TYR A 103 20.33 0.05 -7.45
N GLN A 104 19.78 -0.45 -8.56
CA GLN A 104 18.35 -0.53 -8.79
C GLN A 104 17.66 -1.46 -7.76
N ILE A 105 18.26 -2.64 -7.50
CA ILE A 105 17.76 -3.57 -6.48
C ILE A 105 17.84 -2.95 -5.08
N LEU A 106 18.89 -2.19 -4.81
CA LEU A 106 19.05 -1.49 -3.54
C LEU A 106 17.99 -0.39 -3.38
N CYS A 107 17.69 0.35 -4.44
CA CYS A 107 16.56 1.31 -4.46
C CYS A 107 15.21 0.62 -4.24
N TYR A 108 15.00 -0.57 -4.81
CA TYR A 108 13.81 -1.39 -4.54
C TYR A 108 13.67 -1.68 -3.05
N PHE A 109 14.73 -2.13 -2.37
CA PHE A 109 14.69 -2.37 -0.92
C PHE A 109 14.38 -1.12 -0.10
N ILE A 110 14.90 0.03 -0.51
CA ILE A 110 14.62 1.31 0.14
C ILE A 110 13.12 1.63 0.03
N THR A 111 12.56 1.56 -1.17
CA THR A 111 11.15 1.87 -1.42
C THR A 111 10.23 0.88 -0.70
N LEU A 112 10.58 -0.42 -0.69
CA LEU A 112 9.86 -1.46 0.02
C LEU A 112 9.84 -1.19 1.54
N THR A 113 10.97 -0.80 2.10
CA THR A 113 11.07 -0.46 3.53
C THR A 113 10.18 0.73 3.88
N ILE A 114 10.22 1.80 3.08
CA ILE A 114 9.38 2.99 3.27
C ILE A 114 7.90 2.59 3.21
N TYR A 115 7.50 1.75 2.26
CA TYR A 115 6.13 1.26 2.12
C TYR A 115 5.68 0.54 3.40
N HIS A 116 6.39 -0.48 3.85
CA HIS A 116 6.01 -1.28 5.02
C HIS A 116 6.00 -0.47 6.32
N TYR A 117 6.94 0.47 6.50
CA TYR A 117 6.92 1.37 7.65
C TYR A 117 5.73 2.33 7.63
N THR A 118 5.34 2.82 6.46
CA THR A 118 4.16 3.68 6.33
C THR A 118 2.89 2.93 6.73
N GLU A 119 2.73 1.68 6.29
CA GLU A 119 1.62 0.81 6.66
C GLU A 119 1.60 0.56 8.18
N PHE A 120 2.74 0.18 8.74
CA PHE A 120 2.88 -0.04 10.19
C PHE A 120 2.50 1.19 11.01
N PHE A 121 3.03 2.37 10.67
CA PHE A 121 2.70 3.59 11.41
C PHE A 121 1.23 3.97 11.26
N SER A 122 0.62 3.76 10.11
CA SER A 122 -0.81 3.97 9.90
C SER A 122 -1.64 3.07 10.81
N GLU A 123 -1.32 1.76 10.89
CA GLU A 123 -2.00 0.82 11.78
C GLU A 123 -1.85 1.21 13.25
N VAL A 124 -0.63 1.56 13.69
CA VAL A 124 -0.37 1.96 15.08
C VAL A 124 -1.09 3.27 15.43
N LEU A 125 -1.19 4.22 14.51
CA LEU A 125 -1.81 5.51 14.78
C LEU A 125 -3.34 5.46 14.77
N PHE A 126 -3.93 4.71 13.84
CA PHE A 126 -5.37 4.78 13.57
C PHE A 126 -6.16 3.54 13.94
N HIS A 127 -5.49 2.37 14.05
CA HIS A 127 -6.10 1.05 14.29
C HIS A 127 -5.45 0.28 15.44
N PHE A 128 -4.89 0.98 16.42
CA PHE A 128 -4.11 0.38 17.50
C PHE A 128 -4.85 -0.73 18.27
N GLN A 129 -6.18 -0.62 18.42
CA GLN A 129 -7.00 -1.61 19.13
C GLN A 129 -7.07 -2.95 18.39
N ASP A 130 -6.99 -2.90 17.05
CA ASP A 130 -7.07 -4.05 16.15
C ASP A 130 -5.68 -4.51 15.67
N LEU A 131 -4.60 -4.00 16.30
CA LEU A 131 -3.23 -4.24 15.89
C LEU A 131 -2.88 -5.72 15.92
N GLN A 132 -2.68 -6.30 14.74
CA GLN A 132 -2.37 -7.72 14.55
C GLN A 132 -0.87 -7.97 14.41
N LYS A 133 -0.47 -9.26 14.35
CA LYS A 133 0.92 -9.68 14.14
C LYS A 133 1.52 -9.09 12.87
N ASP A 134 0.72 -8.95 11.82
CA ASP A 134 1.18 -8.50 10.50
C ASP A 134 0.88 -7.02 10.23
N ALA A 135 1.12 -6.16 11.21
CA ALA A 135 0.97 -4.70 11.04
C ALA A 135 1.90 -4.12 9.94
N PHE A 136 2.97 -4.84 9.58
CA PHE A 136 3.83 -4.50 8.44
C PHE A 136 3.35 -5.06 7.10
N LEU A 137 2.25 -5.82 7.03
CA LEU A 137 1.70 -6.46 5.84
C LEU A 137 2.69 -7.37 5.08
N ILE A 138 3.55 -8.08 5.80
CA ILE A 138 4.59 -8.95 5.19
C ILE A 138 4.09 -10.39 5.03
N TYR A 139 3.36 -10.92 6.02
CA TYR A 139 3.08 -12.35 6.12
C TYR A 139 1.70 -12.78 5.65
N GLU A 140 0.69 -11.91 5.66
CA GLU A 140 -0.70 -12.29 5.38
C GLU A 140 -0.95 -12.73 3.92
N ASN A 141 -0.13 -12.28 2.98
CA ASN A 141 -0.40 -12.52 1.58
C ASN A 141 0.72 -13.30 0.88
N LYS A 142 0.55 -14.63 0.76
CA LYS A 142 1.49 -15.50 0.04
C LYS A 142 1.74 -15.04 -1.41
N ARG A 143 0.73 -14.45 -2.07
CA ARG A 143 0.88 -13.94 -3.44
C ARG A 143 1.85 -12.76 -3.49
N TRP A 144 1.81 -11.90 -2.48
CA TRP A 144 2.76 -10.80 -2.31
C TRP A 144 4.21 -11.31 -2.21
N VAL A 145 4.45 -12.30 -1.37
CA VAL A 145 5.78 -12.89 -1.20
C VAL A 145 6.28 -13.51 -2.52
N ILE A 146 5.44 -14.28 -3.20
CA ILE A 146 5.77 -14.90 -4.50
C ILE A 146 6.09 -13.82 -5.55
N SER A 147 5.28 -12.76 -5.64
CA SER A 147 5.50 -11.67 -6.58
C SER A 147 6.82 -10.95 -6.31
N THR A 148 7.12 -10.66 -5.05
CA THR A 148 8.39 -10.03 -4.63
C THR A 148 9.59 -10.90 -4.98
N LEU A 149 9.52 -12.21 -4.73
CA LEU A 149 10.58 -13.15 -5.10
C LEU A 149 10.77 -13.24 -6.62
N ALA A 150 9.70 -13.23 -7.40
CA ALA A 150 9.77 -13.22 -8.86
C ALA A 150 10.46 -11.94 -9.38
N SER A 151 10.10 -10.78 -8.83
CA SER A 151 10.73 -9.50 -9.16
C SER A 151 12.22 -9.50 -8.85
N PHE A 152 12.64 -10.02 -7.68
CA PHE A 152 14.05 -10.15 -7.34
C PHE A 152 14.78 -11.12 -8.26
N ALA A 153 14.17 -12.26 -8.59
CA ALA A 153 14.76 -13.23 -9.50
C ALA A 153 15.01 -12.61 -10.87
N GLU A 154 14.00 -11.90 -11.45
CA GLU A 154 14.17 -11.19 -12.73
C GLU A 154 15.25 -10.11 -12.64
N SER A 155 15.29 -9.35 -11.54
CA SER A 155 16.29 -8.31 -11.32
C SER A 155 17.72 -8.89 -11.27
N ILE A 156 17.92 -9.95 -10.49
CA ILE A 156 19.24 -10.59 -10.33
C ILE A 156 19.70 -11.24 -11.64
N LEU A 157 18.84 -12.03 -12.27
CA LEU A 157 19.12 -12.67 -13.55
C LEU A 157 19.39 -11.64 -14.65
N GLY A 158 18.61 -10.55 -14.67
CA GLY A 158 18.80 -9.47 -15.61
C GLY A 158 20.14 -8.74 -15.43
N VAL A 159 20.57 -8.47 -14.18
CA VAL A 159 21.89 -7.88 -13.92
C VAL A 159 23.00 -8.86 -14.26
N TYR A 160 22.80 -10.16 -14.06
CA TYR A 160 23.81 -11.15 -14.34
C TYR A 160 24.02 -11.38 -15.84
N PHE A 161 22.92 -11.58 -16.61
CA PHE A 161 22.99 -11.93 -18.03
C PHE A 161 22.87 -10.74 -18.99
N PHE A 162 22.19 -9.66 -18.57
CA PHE A 162 21.76 -8.58 -19.46
C PHE A 162 22.03 -7.19 -18.86
N TYR A 163 23.15 -7.00 -18.15
CA TYR A 163 23.47 -5.75 -17.44
C TYR A 163 23.38 -4.50 -18.32
N GLN A 164 23.88 -4.58 -19.56
CA GLN A 164 23.84 -3.44 -20.51
C GLN A 164 22.41 -2.97 -20.81
N TYR A 165 21.42 -3.87 -20.82
CA TYR A 165 20.01 -3.55 -21.03
C TYR A 165 19.31 -3.14 -19.72
N LYS A 166 19.87 -3.48 -18.58
CA LYS A 166 19.36 -3.04 -17.27
C LYS A 166 19.76 -1.60 -16.94
N ASN A 167 20.87 -1.11 -17.47
CA ASN A 167 21.39 0.23 -17.14
C ASN A 167 20.77 1.36 -18.00
N ILE A 168 19.45 1.34 -18.17
CA ILE A 168 18.72 2.38 -18.92
C ILE A 168 18.27 3.47 -17.94
N LYS A 169 19.07 4.54 -17.83
CA LYS A 169 18.82 5.63 -16.86
C LYS A 169 17.44 6.26 -16.96
N ILE A 170 16.90 6.40 -18.18
CA ILE A 170 15.59 7.00 -18.39
C ILE A 170 14.46 6.14 -17.75
N LEU A 171 14.53 4.81 -17.90
CA LEU A 171 13.57 3.91 -17.26
C LEU A 171 13.70 3.93 -15.73
N PHE A 172 14.95 3.98 -15.23
CA PHE A 172 15.17 4.12 -13.80
C PHE A 172 14.52 5.39 -13.24
N ILE A 173 14.75 6.55 -13.88
CA ILE A 173 14.19 7.83 -13.44
C ILE A 173 12.67 7.82 -13.55
N LEU A 174 12.12 7.35 -14.66
CA LEU A 174 10.67 7.25 -14.86
C LEU A 174 10.02 6.35 -13.79
N GLY A 175 10.57 5.15 -13.59
CA GLY A 175 10.09 4.22 -12.56
C GLY A 175 10.20 4.79 -11.15
N LEU A 176 11.29 5.52 -10.84
CA LEU A 176 11.46 6.18 -9.54
C LEU A 176 10.40 7.27 -9.32
N ILE A 177 10.13 8.11 -10.32
CA ILE A 177 9.08 9.14 -10.25
C ILE A 177 7.72 8.49 -10.02
N MET A 178 7.38 7.44 -10.78
CA MET A 178 6.12 6.70 -10.59
C MET A 178 6.02 6.11 -9.18
N THR A 179 7.10 5.52 -8.68
CA THR A 179 7.17 4.95 -7.33
C THR A 179 6.93 6.02 -6.26
N ILE A 180 7.53 7.19 -6.39
CA ILE A 180 7.35 8.32 -5.46
C ILE A 180 5.89 8.82 -5.50
N ILE A 181 5.33 9.01 -6.69
CA ILE A 181 3.92 9.43 -6.85
C ILE A 181 2.98 8.39 -6.24
N GLY A 182 3.19 7.10 -6.54
CA GLY A 182 2.38 6.02 -5.99
C GLY A 182 2.44 5.95 -4.46
N GLN A 183 3.64 6.09 -3.88
CA GLN A 183 3.83 6.15 -2.43
C GLN A 183 3.13 7.36 -1.81
N TYR A 184 3.20 8.52 -2.45
CA TYR A 184 2.49 9.73 -1.99
C TYR A 184 0.98 9.51 -1.92
N PHE A 185 0.36 9.00 -3.00
CA PHE A 185 -1.08 8.70 -3.01
C PHE A 185 -1.46 7.69 -1.92
N ARG A 186 -0.62 6.67 -1.69
CA ARG A 186 -0.84 5.67 -0.64
C ARG A 186 -0.81 6.30 0.74
N ILE A 187 0.24 7.07 1.06
CA ILE A 187 0.39 7.78 2.34
C ILE A 187 -0.77 8.75 2.55
N ALA A 188 -1.07 9.57 1.55
CA ALA A 188 -2.15 10.54 1.64
C ALA A 188 -3.52 9.87 1.89
N ALA A 189 -3.77 8.71 1.26
CA ALA A 189 -5.00 7.94 1.50
C ALA A 189 -5.10 7.44 2.93
N LEU A 190 -4.03 6.84 3.46
CA LEU A 190 -3.97 6.32 4.84
C LEU A 190 -4.21 7.44 5.87
N PHE A 191 -3.48 8.55 5.73
CA PHE A 191 -3.53 9.65 6.69
C PHE A 191 -4.76 10.55 6.57
N THR A 192 -5.41 10.61 5.40
CA THR A 192 -6.69 11.29 5.24
C THR A 192 -7.85 10.42 5.70
N GLY A 193 -7.85 9.14 5.36
CA GLY A 193 -8.89 8.18 5.74
C GLY A 193 -8.90 7.84 7.23
N LYS A 194 -7.71 7.84 7.87
CA LYS A 194 -7.53 7.53 9.29
C LYS A 194 -8.27 6.25 9.69
N SER A 195 -9.08 6.30 10.74
CA SER A 195 -9.90 5.16 11.21
C SER A 195 -11.00 4.71 10.22
N ASN A 196 -11.33 5.51 9.20
CA ASN A 196 -12.25 5.10 8.14
C ASN A 196 -11.57 4.25 7.07
N PHE A 197 -10.25 4.37 6.90
CA PHE A 197 -9.49 3.52 5.99
C PHE A 197 -9.38 2.11 6.57
N THR A 198 -9.53 1.08 5.72
CA THR A 198 -9.27 -0.32 6.10
C THR A 198 -8.70 -1.10 4.94
N HIS A 199 -7.77 -2.03 5.24
CA HIS A 199 -7.20 -2.91 4.22
C HIS A 199 -8.19 -3.94 3.69
N LYS A 200 -9.22 -4.30 4.48
CA LYS A 200 -10.28 -5.25 4.08
C LYS A 200 -11.54 -4.48 3.75
N ILE A 201 -12.23 -4.85 2.66
CA ILE A 201 -13.51 -4.26 2.31
C ILE A 201 -14.48 -4.49 3.47
N GLN A 202 -15.13 -3.43 3.92
CA GLN A 202 -16.13 -3.50 4.99
C GLN A 202 -17.44 -4.01 4.40
N LEU A 203 -17.92 -5.15 4.90
CA LEU A 203 -19.20 -5.73 4.48
C LEU A 203 -20.39 -5.19 5.27
N LYS A 204 -20.11 -4.50 6.40
CA LYS A 204 -21.12 -3.88 7.27
C LYS A 204 -20.69 -2.47 7.65
N LYS A 205 -21.63 -1.54 7.66
CA LYS A 205 -21.40 -0.16 8.10
C LYS A 205 -21.05 -0.13 9.59
N ARG A 206 -19.91 0.45 9.95
CA ARG A 206 -19.55 0.65 11.38
C ARG A 206 -20.29 1.86 11.93
N LYS A 207 -20.56 1.91 13.26
CA LYS A 207 -21.28 3.03 13.91
C LYS A 207 -20.68 4.41 13.59
N ASN A 208 -19.36 4.49 13.52
CA ASN A 208 -18.62 5.74 13.29
C ASN A 208 -18.02 5.81 11.86
N HIS A 209 -18.59 5.07 10.91
CA HIS A 209 -18.12 5.09 9.53
C HIS A 209 -18.65 6.34 8.83
N VAL A 210 -17.73 7.23 8.47
CA VAL A 210 -18.00 8.51 7.78
C VAL A 210 -17.43 8.45 6.38
N LEU A 211 -18.16 9.00 5.42
CA LEU A 211 -17.69 9.15 4.05
C LEU A 211 -16.62 10.26 3.99
N VAL A 212 -15.39 9.88 3.66
CA VAL A 212 -14.27 10.81 3.51
C VAL A 212 -14.23 11.33 2.07
N LYS A 213 -14.47 12.65 1.89
CA LYS A 213 -14.54 13.32 0.57
C LYS A 213 -13.51 14.43 0.38
N TYR A 214 -12.65 14.67 1.38
CA TYR A 214 -11.67 15.76 1.39
C TYR A 214 -10.23 15.24 1.21
N GLY A 215 -9.29 16.18 1.06
CA GLY A 215 -7.88 15.86 0.85
C GLY A 215 -7.67 15.06 -0.43
N ILE A 216 -6.91 13.99 -0.39
CA ILE A 216 -6.63 13.17 -1.58
C ILE A 216 -7.91 12.50 -2.14
N TYR A 217 -8.94 12.30 -1.32
CA TYR A 217 -10.23 11.76 -1.75
C TYR A 217 -11.07 12.77 -2.55
N SER A 218 -10.76 14.07 -2.54
CA SER A 218 -11.37 15.04 -3.45
C SER A 218 -10.80 14.98 -4.88
N ILE A 219 -9.68 14.27 -5.07
CA ILE A 219 -9.01 14.10 -6.36
C ILE A 219 -9.31 12.72 -6.95
N CYS A 220 -9.37 11.71 -6.09
CA CYS A 220 -9.57 10.31 -6.49
C CYS A 220 -10.35 9.57 -5.41
N ARG A 221 -11.40 8.80 -5.79
CA ARG A 221 -12.21 8.03 -4.83
C ARG A 221 -11.46 6.87 -4.19
N HIS A 222 -10.55 6.25 -4.94
CA HIS A 222 -9.74 5.12 -4.46
C HIS A 222 -8.23 5.42 -4.54
N PRO A 223 -7.76 6.48 -3.83
CA PRO A 223 -6.38 6.94 -3.96
C PRO A 223 -5.36 5.91 -3.49
N SER A 224 -5.73 5.07 -2.54
CA SER A 224 -4.87 3.98 -2.04
C SER A 224 -4.64 2.89 -3.10
N TYR A 225 -5.66 2.56 -3.91
CA TYR A 225 -5.54 1.56 -4.97
C TYR A 225 -4.71 2.09 -6.13
N PHE A 226 -5.01 3.32 -6.56
CA PHE A 226 -4.21 4.02 -7.56
C PHE A 226 -2.74 4.11 -7.12
N GLY A 227 -2.51 4.55 -5.88
CA GLY A 227 -1.16 4.69 -5.32
C GLY A 227 -0.39 3.37 -5.34
N PHE A 228 -1.00 2.29 -4.86
CA PHE A 228 -0.35 0.97 -4.86
C PHE A 228 -0.09 0.43 -6.27
N PHE A 229 -1.00 0.64 -7.21
CA PHE A 229 -0.83 0.24 -8.60
C PHE A 229 0.36 0.95 -9.24
N ILE A 230 0.39 2.29 -9.16
CA ILE A 230 1.48 3.11 -9.74
C ILE A 230 2.81 2.82 -9.05
N TRP A 231 2.82 2.64 -7.74
CA TRP A 231 4.01 2.28 -6.96
C TRP A 231 4.58 0.93 -7.39
N SER A 232 3.74 -0.09 -7.50
CA SER A 232 4.18 -1.45 -7.87
C SER A 232 4.71 -1.52 -9.29
N VAL A 233 4.01 -0.93 -10.27
CA VAL A 233 4.47 -0.88 -11.65
C VAL A 233 5.72 -0.01 -11.79
N GLY A 234 5.77 1.11 -11.06
CA GLY A 234 6.92 2.02 -11.04
C GLY A 234 8.21 1.34 -10.57
N ILE A 235 8.12 0.50 -9.53
CA ILE A 235 9.27 -0.27 -9.04
C ILE A 235 9.79 -1.24 -10.11
N GLU A 236 8.93 -1.95 -10.81
CA GLU A 236 9.35 -2.90 -11.85
C GLU A 236 9.99 -2.17 -13.03
N ILE A 237 9.47 -1.00 -13.43
CA ILE A 237 10.08 -0.13 -14.43
C ILE A 237 11.44 0.39 -13.94
N MET A 238 11.55 0.83 -12.69
CA MET A 238 12.79 1.31 -12.07
C MET A 238 13.87 0.22 -12.08
N CYS A 239 13.49 -1.01 -11.82
CA CYS A 239 14.39 -2.18 -11.89
C CYS A 239 14.59 -2.71 -13.30
N VAL A 240 13.92 -2.12 -14.30
CA VAL A 240 13.94 -2.59 -15.71
C VAL A 240 13.59 -4.08 -15.80
N ASN A 241 12.50 -4.49 -15.16
CA ASN A 241 11.97 -5.84 -15.13
C ASN A 241 10.79 -5.97 -16.11
N PRO A 242 10.98 -6.22 -17.40
CA PRO A 242 9.89 -6.18 -18.39
C PRO A 242 8.82 -7.24 -18.15
N ILE A 243 9.18 -8.44 -17.73
CA ILE A 243 8.23 -9.53 -17.49
C ILE A 243 7.37 -9.19 -16.27
N CYS A 244 7.99 -8.82 -15.15
CA CYS A 244 7.25 -8.43 -13.94
C CYS A 244 6.45 -7.14 -14.13
N THR A 245 6.94 -6.17 -14.91
CA THR A 245 6.17 -4.94 -15.25
C THR A 245 4.83 -5.29 -15.88
N ILE A 246 4.83 -6.14 -16.92
CA ILE A 246 3.60 -6.55 -17.61
C ILE A 246 2.71 -7.40 -16.70
N ALA A 247 3.31 -8.35 -15.99
CA ALA A 247 2.57 -9.23 -15.09
C ALA A 247 1.91 -8.46 -13.93
N PHE A 248 2.64 -7.54 -13.28
CA PHE A 248 2.11 -6.71 -12.19
C PHE A 248 1.03 -5.76 -12.70
N ALA A 249 1.25 -5.06 -13.83
CA ALA A 249 0.24 -4.19 -14.42
C ALA A 249 -1.08 -4.95 -14.68
N TYR A 250 -1.01 -6.14 -15.28
CA TYR A 250 -2.19 -6.93 -15.60
C TYR A 250 -2.89 -7.50 -14.36
N ILE A 251 -2.12 -8.13 -13.46
CA ILE A 251 -2.68 -8.79 -12.27
C ILE A 251 -3.29 -7.76 -11.32
N LEU A 252 -2.58 -6.66 -11.05
CA LEU A 252 -3.05 -5.60 -10.16
C LEU A 252 -4.24 -4.85 -10.76
N PHE A 253 -4.24 -4.62 -12.09
CA PHE A 253 -5.40 -4.04 -12.77
C PHE A 253 -6.66 -4.88 -12.55
N LYS A 254 -6.60 -6.20 -12.83
CA LYS A 254 -7.74 -7.11 -12.60
C LYS A 254 -8.16 -7.14 -11.12
N PHE A 255 -7.19 -7.21 -10.23
CA PHE A 255 -7.45 -7.23 -8.79
C PHE A 255 -8.16 -5.96 -8.32
N PHE A 256 -7.63 -4.78 -8.67
CA PHE A 256 -8.23 -3.52 -8.23
C PHE A 256 -9.55 -3.21 -8.95
N LYS A 257 -9.72 -3.62 -10.20
CA LYS A 257 -11.01 -3.50 -10.87
C LYS A 257 -12.10 -4.24 -10.09
N ALA A 258 -11.92 -5.53 -9.84
CA ALA A 258 -12.89 -6.33 -9.10
C ALA A 258 -13.12 -5.81 -7.68
N ARG A 259 -12.05 -5.34 -7.02
CA ARG A 259 -12.12 -4.80 -5.67
C ARG A 259 -12.86 -3.47 -5.61
N THR A 260 -12.58 -2.56 -6.53
CA THR A 260 -13.26 -1.27 -6.65
C THR A 260 -14.75 -1.48 -6.92
N GLU A 261 -15.11 -2.34 -7.85
CA GLU A 261 -16.51 -2.64 -8.16
C GLU A 261 -17.29 -3.14 -6.93
N MET A 262 -16.68 -4.03 -6.18
CA MET A 262 -17.28 -4.55 -4.94
C MET A 262 -17.40 -3.44 -3.87
N GLU A 263 -16.35 -2.66 -3.65
CA GLU A 263 -16.33 -1.61 -2.63
C GLU A 263 -17.33 -0.48 -2.95
N GLU A 264 -17.45 -0.06 -4.22
CA GLU A 264 -18.41 0.92 -4.67
C GLU A 264 -19.86 0.47 -4.38
N GLU A 265 -20.18 -0.82 -4.56
CA GLU A 265 -21.48 -1.37 -4.20
C GLU A 265 -21.78 -1.21 -2.70
N TYR A 266 -20.80 -1.53 -1.83
CA TYR A 266 -20.99 -1.36 -0.38
C TYR A 266 -21.04 0.11 0.04
N LEU A 267 -20.27 1.00 -0.59
CA LEU A 267 -20.28 2.42 -0.29
C LEU A 267 -21.63 3.07 -0.67
N ILE A 268 -22.23 2.66 -1.80
CA ILE A 268 -23.60 3.05 -2.14
C ILE A 268 -24.57 2.55 -1.08
N ARG A 269 -24.47 1.29 -0.65
CA ARG A 269 -25.32 0.73 0.41
C ARG A 269 -25.15 1.42 1.77
N PHE A 270 -23.97 1.96 2.07
CA PHE A 270 -23.70 2.60 3.36
C PHE A 270 -24.08 4.06 3.40
N PHE A 271 -23.94 4.79 2.29
CA PHE A 271 -24.06 6.23 2.23
C PHE A 271 -25.13 6.74 1.24
N GLY A 272 -25.76 5.86 0.45
CA GLY A 272 -26.85 6.20 -0.46
C GLY A 272 -26.50 7.33 -1.42
N MET A 273 -27.40 8.31 -1.50
CA MET A 273 -27.26 9.48 -2.38
C MET A 273 -26.02 10.35 -2.10
N GLU A 274 -25.55 10.37 -0.85
CA GLU A 274 -24.35 11.13 -0.52
C GLU A 274 -23.12 10.57 -1.29
N TYR A 275 -23.03 9.24 -1.39
CA TYR A 275 -21.93 8.60 -2.15
C TYR A 275 -22.09 8.80 -3.66
N ILE A 276 -23.31 8.77 -4.17
CA ILE A 276 -23.59 8.96 -5.60
C ILE A 276 -23.22 10.37 -6.06
N LYS A 277 -23.61 11.41 -5.29
CA LYS A 277 -23.20 12.78 -5.56
C LYS A 277 -21.67 12.89 -5.60
N TYR A 278 -20.98 12.34 -4.59
CA TYR A 278 -19.52 12.31 -4.53
C TYR A 278 -18.90 11.58 -5.72
N ARG A 279 -19.46 10.43 -6.11
CA ARG A 279 -19.00 9.62 -7.23
C ARG A 279 -19.08 10.36 -8.58
N ARG A 280 -20.04 11.26 -8.77
CA ARG A 280 -20.19 12.08 -9.98
C ARG A 280 -19.16 13.18 -10.07
N GLU A 281 -18.78 13.73 -8.92
CA GLU A 281 -17.81 14.83 -8.85
C GLU A 281 -16.36 14.34 -8.95
N VAL A 282 -16.07 13.17 -8.39
CA VAL A 282 -14.71 12.66 -8.25
C VAL A 282 -14.54 11.33 -8.99
N GLY A 283 -13.56 11.27 -9.89
CA GLY A 283 -13.24 10.09 -10.68
C GLY A 283 -12.40 9.05 -9.92
N ILE A 284 -12.15 7.93 -10.60
CA ILE A 284 -11.19 6.90 -10.21
C ILE A 284 -10.00 7.04 -11.15
N LEU A 285 -8.84 7.45 -10.68
CA LEU A 285 -7.65 7.62 -11.53
C LEU A 285 -7.07 6.30 -12.06
N MET A 286 -7.68 5.17 -11.75
CA MET A 286 -7.27 3.87 -12.28
C MET A 286 -7.61 3.77 -13.78
N PRO A 287 -6.63 3.44 -14.65
CA PRO A 287 -6.87 3.33 -16.07
C PRO A 287 -7.91 2.23 -16.37
N PHE A 288 -8.80 2.48 -17.32
CA PHE A 288 -9.78 1.50 -17.85
C PHE A 288 -10.78 0.92 -16.84
N ILE A 289 -10.96 1.52 -15.66
CA ILE A 289 -12.08 1.19 -14.78
C ILE A 289 -13.23 2.11 -15.16
N ASP A 290 -14.08 1.64 -16.03
CA ASP A 290 -15.37 2.26 -16.32
C ASP A 290 -16.43 1.65 -15.39
N LEU A 291 -17.03 2.49 -14.57
CA LEU A 291 -18.23 2.16 -13.81
C LEU A 291 -19.40 2.73 -14.59
N SER A 292 -19.90 1.96 -15.55
CA SER A 292 -20.98 2.38 -16.43
C SER A 292 -22.20 2.86 -15.64
N LYS A 293 -22.96 3.81 -16.25
CA LYS A 293 -24.23 4.29 -15.71
C LYS A 293 -25.22 3.16 -15.42
N GLU A 294 -25.24 2.15 -16.31
CA GLU A 294 -26.06 0.95 -16.12
C GLU A 294 -25.74 0.19 -14.83
N LYS A 295 -24.48 0.02 -14.50
CA LYS A 295 -24.05 -0.62 -13.25
C LYS A 295 -24.40 0.22 -12.01
N GLU A 296 -24.39 1.54 -12.16
CA GLU A 296 -24.85 2.48 -11.14
C GLU A 296 -26.35 2.33 -10.91
N LYS A 297 -27.16 2.34 -11.99
CA LYS A 297 -28.62 2.11 -11.96
C LYS A 297 -28.95 0.81 -11.23
N ASN A 298 -28.30 -0.30 -11.62
CA ASN A 298 -28.52 -1.62 -11.03
C ASN A 298 -28.16 -1.67 -9.52
N ASN A 299 -27.08 -1.01 -9.11
CA ASN A 299 -26.69 -0.94 -7.70
C ASN A 299 -27.67 -0.11 -6.87
N LEU A 300 -28.23 0.97 -7.43
CA LEU A 300 -29.25 1.78 -6.79
C LEU A 300 -30.56 1.02 -6.64
N ILE A 301 -31.01 0.32 -7.67
CA ILE A 301 -32.21 -0.55 -7.63
C ILE A 301 -32.02 -1.63 -6.56
N LYS A 302 -30.83 -2.20 -6.46
CA LYS A 302 -30.51 -3.20 -5.42
C LYS A 302 -30.48 -2.58 -4.01
N TYR A 303 -30.04 -1.33 -3.88
CA TYR A 303 -30.12 -0.58 -2.63
C TYR A 303 -31.58 -0.39 -2.19
N LEU A 304 -32.46 0.09 -3.08
CA LEU A 304 -33.88 0.31 -2.83
C LEU A 304 -34.59 -0.97 -2.33
N LYS A 305 -34.27 -2.11 -2.92
CA LYS A 305 -34.86 -3.41 -2.53
C LYS A 305 -34.48 -3.88 -1.13
N ASN A 306 -33.40 -3.35 -0.54
CA ASN A 306 -32.84 -3.83 0.73
C ASN A 306 -32.94 -2.81 1.87
N HIS A 307 -33.52 -1.63 1.66
CA HIS A 307 -33.64 -0.58 2.67
C HIS A 307 -35.08 -0.05 2.73
N GLU A 308 -35.63 0.03 3.95
CA GLU A 308 -37.03 0.43 4.19
C GLU A 308 -37.20 1.93 4.49
N ASP A 309 -36.15 2.75 4.37
CA ASP A 309 -36.23 4.19 4.60
C ASP A 309 -36.92 4.88 3.41
N GLU A 310 -38.23 5.14 3.55
CA GLU A 310 -39.07 5.70 2.49
C GLU A 310 -38.55 7.04 1.95
N LYS A 311 -37.98 7.90 2.80
CA LYS A 311 -37.49 9.21 2.37
C LYS A 311 -36.23 9.08 1.52
N VAL A 312 -35.31 8.22 1.92
CA VAL A 312 -34.07 7.94 1.14
C VAL A 312 -34.42 7.19 -0.15
N ASN A 313 -35.37 6.29 -0.08
CA ASN A 313 -35.85 5.55 -1.24
C ASN A 313 -36.52 6.46 -2.26
N GLN A 314 -37.32 7.44 -1.84
CA GLN A 314 -37.94 8.40 -2.75
C GLN A 314 -36.90 9.29 -3.41
N GLU A 315 -35.91 9.80 -2.68
CA GLU A 315 -34.80 10.59 -3.25
C GLU A 315 -34.03 9.81 -4.33
N ILE A 316 -33.81 8.50 -4.13
CA ILE A 316 -33.16 7.63 -5.10
C ILE A 316 -34.05 7.36 -6.32
N ILE A 317 -35.34 7.15 -6.11
CA ILE A 317 -36.31 6.94 -7.21
C ILE A 317 -36.39 8.18 -8.10
N ASP A 318 -36.53 9.35 -7.48
CA ASP A 318 -36.57 10.63 -8.22
C ASP A 318 -35.30 10.83 -9.03
N PHE A 319 -34.16 10.55 -8.41
CA PHE A 319 -32.86 10.58 -9.07
C PHE A 319 -32.74 9.61 -10.26
N LEU A 320 -33.21 8.36 -10.10
CA LEU A 320 -33.23 7.39 -11.19
C LEU A 320 -34.14 7.85 -12.34
N ASN A 321 -35.30 8.40 -12.02
CA ASN A 321 -36.24 8.93 -13.00
C ASN A 321 -35.67 10.12 -13.77
N GLU A 322 -34.94 11.03 -13.12
CA GLU A 322 -34.33 12.19 -13.78
C GLU A 322 -33.16 11.84 -14.70
N ASN A 323 -32.38 10.82 -14.34
CA ASN A 323 -31.07 10.60 -14.96
C ASN A 323 -31.00 9.38 -15.90
N TYR A 324 -32.04 8.52 -15.90
CA TYR A 324 -32.03 7.27 -16.68
C TYR A 324 -33.32 7.01 -17.47
N LYS A 325 -34.27 7.99 -17.52
CA LYS A 325 -35.50 7.89 -18.32
C LYS A 325 -35.22 7.91 -19.82
N ASP A 326 -34.21 8.66 -20.23
CA ASP A 326 -33.93 8.89 -21.67
C ASP A 326 -33.30 7.66 -22.38
N GLU A 327 -32.87 6.63 -21.65
CA GLU A 327 -32.26 5.44 -22.23
C GLU A 327 -33.31 4.37 -22.64
N GLU A 328 -34.49 4.37 -22.03
CA GLU A 328 -35.58 3.45 -22.41
C GLU A 328 -36.30 3.93 -23.69
N ASP A 329 -36.52 5.25 -23.83
CA ASP A 329 -37.17 5.81 -25.04
C ASP A 329 -36.27 5.68 -26.29
N SER A 330 -34.94 5.75 -26.12
CA SER A 330 -33.99 5.61 -27.25
C SER A 330 -33.78 4.16 -27.69
N SER A 331 -34.09 3.17 -26.87
CA SER A 331 -34.03 1.75 -27.21
C SER A 331 -35.32 1.26 -27.93
N GLU A 332 -36.49 1.80 -27.55
CA GLU A 332 -37.75 1.51 -28.22
C GLU A 332 -37.84 2.11 -29.65
N ASP A 333 -37.22 3.26 -29.88
CA ASP A 333 -37.16 3.88 -31.20
C ASP A 333 -36.21 3.13 -32.15
N LYS A 334 -35.16 2.48 -31.64
CA LYS A 334 -34.26 1.65 -32.46
C LYS A 334 -34.83 0.29 -32.82
N GLU A 335 -35.69 -0.31 -31.98
CA GLU A 335 -36.43 -1.54 -32.33
C GLU A 335 -37.60 -1.30 -33.27
N LYS A 336 -38.02 -0.06 -33.50
CA LYS A 336 -39.07 0.29 -34.47
C LYS A 336 -38.54 0.66 -35.86
N GLU A 337 -37.21 0.86 -35.98
CA GLU A 337 -36.54 1.17 -37.25
C GLU A 337 -35.84 -0.06 -37.91
N GLU A 338 -35.79 -1.22 -37.24
CA GLU A 338 -35.40 -2.52 -37.81
C GLU A 338 -36.67 -3.36 -38.17
#